data_c3f828003bbc3bb6277e99619859a433
#
_entry.id   c3f828003bbc3bb6277e99619859a433
#
_cell.length_a   1.000
_cell.length_b   1.000
_cell.length_c   1.000
_cell.angle_alpha   90.00
_cell.angle_beta   90.00
_cell.angle_gamma   90.00
#
_symmetry.space_group_name_H-M   'P 1'
#
loop_
_entity.id
_entity.type
_entity.pdbx_description
1 polymer ?
#
loop_
_entity_poly.entity_id
_entity_poly.type
_entity_poly.pdbx_seq_one_letter_code
_entity_poly.pdbx_strand_id
1 'polypeptide(L)'
;MERTRLKLAVIFLLAALNVVLLGYVLLQVQQSRAYEDLTRQQIMTYLTDHGIAVSETRIPWDEDWRAVVLEEESNNMGGDPLPEGGLPENCEVETARSAVTLLMELAGGLSDLGVSSATIQFIETGYRYAGEGDRGVLTPMWKLETSEQSYYLNCATGEVTLPTE
;
A
#
# COMPACT_ATOMS: atom_id res chain seq x y z
N MET A 1 -42.23 -35.84 24.00
CA MET A 1 -42.56 -34.55 23.31
C MET A 1 -41.69 -33.35 23.76
N GLU A 2 -41.24 -33.24 24.97
CA GLU A 2 -40.43 -32.08 25.43
C GLU A 2 -39.04 -31.98 24.78
N ARG A 3 -38.34 -33.10 24.59
CA ARG A 3 -36.97 -33.09 24.01
C ARG A 3 -36.92 -32.55 22.55
N THR A 4 -37.98 -32.77 21.78
CA THR A 4 -38.08 -32.30 20.40
C THR A 4 -38.32 -30.79 20.34
N ARG A 5 -39.16 -30.27 21.25
CA ARG A 5 -39.43 -28.84 21.37
C ARG A 5 -38.17 -28.06 21.84
N LEU A 6 -37.41 -28.64 22.77
CA LEU A 6 -36.16 -28.06 23.23
C LEU A 6 -35.11 -27.99 22.12
N LYS A 7 -34.95 -29.06 21.32
CA LYS A 7 -34.05 -29.09 20.15
C LYS A 7 -34.42 -28.03 19.11
N LEU A 8 -35.72 -27.89 18.83
CA LEU A 8 -36.23 -26.88 17.91
C LEU A 8 -35.95 -25.46 18.41
N ALA A 9 -36.18 -25.18 19.69
CA ALA A 9 -35.90 -23.90 20.31
C ALA A 9 -34.40 -23.53 20.23
N VAL A 10 -33.50 -24.49 20.47
CA VAL A 10 -32.08 -24.30 20.36
C VAL A 10 -31.65 -23.99 18.92
N ILE A 11 -32.23 -24.70 17.94
CA ILE A 11 -31.95 -24.45 16.52
C ILE A 11 -32.39 -23.04 16.11
N PHE A 12 -33.57 -22.61 16.51
CA PHE A 12 -34.07 -21.26 16.24
C PHE A 12 -33.23 -20.19 16.92
N LEU A 13 -32.77 -20.40 18.15
CA LEU A 13 -31.90 -19.50 18.88
C LEU A 13 -30.52 -19.32 18.15
N LEU A 14 -29.95 -20.46 17.72
CA LEU A 14 -28.69 -20.44 16.97
C LEU A 14 -28.84 -19.75 15.61
N ALA A 15 -29.96 -20.02 14.91
CA ALA A 15 -30.25 -19.35 13.65
C ALA A 15 -30.39 -17.82 13.83
N ALA A 16 -31.14 -17.40 14.83
CA ALA A 16 -31.30 -15.97 15.17
C ALA A 16 -29.97 -15.32 15.53
N LEU A 17 -29.14 -15.99 16.33
CA LEU A 17 -27.79 -15.49 16.68
C LEU A 17 -26.91 -15.32 15.43
N ASN A 18 -26.92 -16.28 14.50
CA ASN A 18 -26.16 -16.18 13.25
C ASN A 18 -26.64 -15.02 12.38
N VAL A 19 -27.95 -14.77 12.29
CA VAL A 19 -28.50 -13.63 11.54
C VAL A 19 -28.05 -12.30 12.17
N VAL A 20 -28.06 -12.19 13.49
CA VAL A 20 -27.58 -10.99 14.20
C VAL A 20 -26.09 -10.78 13.98
N LEU A 21 -25.27 -11.83 14.07
CA LEU A 21 -23.84 -11.76 13.80
C LEU A 21 -23.55 -11.35 12.36
N LEU A 22 -24.25 -11.92 11.41
CA LEU A 22 -24.13 -11.56 10.00
C LEU A 22 -24.48 -10.08 9.77
N GLY A 23 -25.58 -9.62 10.36
CA GLY A 23 -25.97 -8.21 10.30
C GLY A 23 -24.91 -7.29 10.90
N TYR A 24 -24.32 -7.65 12.04
CA TYR A 24 -23.25 -6.90 12.66
C TYR A 24 -21.99 -6.81 11.78
N VAL A 25 -21.57 -7.95 11.18
CA VAL A 25 -20.42 -7.98 10.26
C VAL A 25 -20.66 -7.11 9.03
N LEU A 26 -21.87 -7.19 8.45
CA LEU A 26 -22.22 -6.34 7.29
C LEU A 26 -22.19 -4.85 7.63
N LEU A 27 -22.70 -4.44 8.78
CA LEU A 27 -22.64 -3.06 9.25
C LEU A 27 -21.19 -2.60 9.46
N GLN A 28 -20.35 -3.45 10.05
CA GLN A 28 -18.94 -3.13 10.27
C GLN A 28 -18.18 -2.97 8.94
N VAL A 29 -18.42 -3.83 7.97
CA VAL A 29 -17.81 -3.70 6.62
C VAL A 29 -18.25 -2.42 5.92
N GLN A 30 -19.52 -2.03 6.03
CA GLN A 30 -20.02 -0.79 5.45
C GLN A 30 -19.38 0.44 6.11
N GLN A 31 -19.22 0.43 7.43
CA GLN A 31 -18.56 1.52 8.14
C GLN A 31 -17.08 1.63 7.76
N SER A 32 -16.36 0.51 7.66
CA SER A 32 -14.95 0.51 7.25
C SER A 32 -14.76 1.15 5.87
N ARG A 33 -15.58 0.77 4.90
CA ARG A 33 -15.53 1.36 3.54
C ARG A 33 -15.81 2.87 3.54
N ALA A 34 -16.78 3.32 4.31
CA ALA A 34 -17.09 4.75 4.41
C ALA A 34 -15.93 5.54 5.04
N TYR A 35 -15.21 4.97 6.00
CA TYR A 35 -14.01 5.59 6.58
C TYR A 35 -12.84 5.64 5.58
N GLU A 36 -12.64 4.58 4.80
CA GLU A 36 -11.61 4.55 3.76
C GLU A 36 -11.85 5.61 2.70
N ASP A 37 -13.08 5.72 2.19
CA ASP A 37 -13.45 6.73 1.19
C ASP A 37 -13.25 8.16 1.70
N LEU A 38 -13.64 8.44 2.95
CA LEU A 38 -13.42 9.75 3.58
C LEU A 38 -11.92 10.04 3.73
N THR A 39 -11.13 9.06 4.11
CA THR A 39 -9.68 9.21 4.26
C THR A 39 -9.02 9.48 2.92
N ARG A 40 -9.42 8.77 1.86
CA ARG A 40 -8.93 9.00 0.49
C ARG A 40 -9.24 10.42 0.01
N GLN A 41 -10.47 10.89 0.20
CA GLN A 41 -10.84 12.26 -0.16
C GLN A 41 -10.06 13.32 0.61
N GLN A 42 -9.83 13.11 1.91
CA GLN A 42 -9.05 14.03 2.74
C GLN A 42 -7.60 14.11 2.29
N ILE A 43 -6.97 12.97 1.98
CA ILE A 43 -5.59 12.98 1.50
C ILE A 43 -5.46 13.61 0.12
N MET A 44 -6.43 13.40 -0.79
CA MET A 44 -6.44 14.06 -2.10
C MET A 44 -6.55 15.58 -1.97
N THR A 45 -7.38 16.06 -1.04
CA THR A 45 -7.47 17.49 -0.72
C THR A 45 -6.15 18.00 -0.16
N TYR A 46 -5.57 17.28 0.80
CA TYR A 46 -4.27 17.62 1.39
C TYR A 46 -3.16 17.74 0.34
N LEU A 47 -3.06 16.80 -0.60
CA LEU A 47 -2.08 16.85 -1.69
C LEU A 47 -2.29 18.08 -2.58
N THR A 48 -3.54 18.36 -2.94
CA THR A 48 -3.90 19.54 -3.75
C THR A 48 -3.53 20.84 -3.06
N ASP A 49 -3.77 20.95 -1.76
CA ASP A 49 -3.42 22.12 -0.94
C ASP A 49 -1.88 22.32 -0.86
N HIS A 50 -1.12 21.24 -0.99
CA HIS A 50 0.36 21.25 -1.07
C HIS A 50 0.89 21.35 -2.51
N GLY A 51 0.03 21.66 -3.48
CA GLY A 51 0.44 21.83 -4.87
C GLY A 51 0.71 20.53 -5.63
N ILE A 52 0.34 19.37 -5.07
CA ILE A 52 0.55 18.07 -5.71
C ILE A 52 -0.75 17.62 -6.37
N ALA A 53 -0.72 17.45 -7.69
CA ALA A 53 -1.81 16.90 -8.46
C ALA A 53 -1.52 15.44 -8.82
N VAL A 54 -2.41 14.53 -8.45
CA VAL A 54 -2.34 13.10 -8.81
C VAL A 54 -3.75 12.58 -9.04
N SER A 55 -3.91 11.64 -9.97
CA SER A 55 -5.21 10.96 -10.15
C SER A 55 -5.35 9.86 -9.11
N GLU A 56 -6.49 9.82 -8.40
CA GLU A 56 -6.80 8.80 -7.40
C GLU A 56 -6.69 7.37 -7.98
N THR A 57 -7.02 7.19 -9.26
CA THR A 57 -6.95 5.89 -9.96
C THR A 57 -5.53 5.40 -10.22
N ARG A 58 -4.52 6.25 -10.03
CA ARG A 58 -3.10 5.91 -10.23
C ARG A 58 -2.38 5.58 -8.94
N ILE A 59 -3.03 5.80 -7.80
CA ILE A 59 -2.46 5.52 -6.49
C ILE A 59 -2.66 4.03 -6.20
N PRO A 60 -1.59 3.28 -5.89
CA PRO A 60 -1.68 1.87 -5.50
C PRO A 60 -2.14 1.75 -4.04
N TRP A 61 -3.45 1.88 -3.81
CA TRP A 61 -4.05 1.90 -2.47
C TRP A 61 -3.89 0.59 -1.71
N ASP A 62 -4.00 -0.54 -2.43
CA ASP A 62 -4.07 -1.88 -1.86
C ASP A 62 -3.01 -2.79 -2.52
N GLU A 63 -1.76 -2.31 -2.62
CA GLU A 63 -0.68 -3.07 -3.24
C GLU A 63 -0.31 -4.30 -2.42
N ASP A 64 -0.36 -5.48 -3.03
CA ASP A 64 0.24 -6.70 -2.48
C ASP A 64 1.71 -6.77 -2.86
N TRP A 65 2.57 -6.18 -2.02
CA TRP A 65 4.02 -6.14 -2.23
C TRP A 65 4.66 -7.52 -2.42
N ARG A 66 4.07 -8.58 -1.87
CA ARG A 66 4.60 -9.95 -2.05
C ARG A 66 4.33 -10.49 -3.45
N ALA A 67 3.20 -10.15 -4.04
CA ALA A 67 2.88 -10.54 -5.41
C ALA A 67 3.83 -9.85 -6.41
N VAL A 68 4.12 -8.57 -6.21
CA VAL A 68 5.04 -7.79 -7.07
C VAL A 68 6.47 -8.37 -7.04
N VAL A 69 6.97 -8.83 -5.89
CA VAL A 69 8.31 -9.48 -5.80
C VAL A 69 8.40 -10.74 -6.65
N LEU A 70 7.31 -11.48 -6.77
CA LEU A 70 7.32 -12.79 -7.44
C LEU A 70 7.17 -12.69 -8.96
N GLU A 71 6.65 -11.58 -9.47
CA GLU A 71 6.27 -11.50 -10.88
C GLU A 71 7.36 -10.93 -11.81
N GLU A 72 8.26 -10.04 -11.36
CA GLU A 72 9.25 -9.45 -12.28
C GLU A 72 10.61 -9.10 -11.64
N GLU A 73 11.68 -9.69 -12.17
CA GLU A 73 13.07 -9.24 -11.96
C GLU A 73 13.30 -7.80 -12.47
N SER A 74 12.40 -7.27 -13.30
CA SER A 74 12.50 -5.95 -13.93
C SER A 74 12.15 -4.77 -13.01
N ASN A 75 11.55 -5.04 -11.84
CA ASN A 75 11.08 -3.99 -10.92
C ASN A 75 12.15 -3.56 -9.88
N ASN A 76 13.43 -3.82 -10.14
CA ASN A 76 14.50 -3.29 -9.30
C ASN A 76 14.72 -1.79 -9.57
N MET A 77 14.23 -0.96 -8.67
CA MET A 77 14.25 0.51 -8.77
C MET A 77 15.50 1.13 -8.14
N GLY A 78 16.65 0.79 -8.68
CA GLY A 78 17.94 1.21 -8.13
C GLY A 78 18.33 0.36 -6.91
N GLY A 79 19.62 0.26 -6.68
CA GLY A 79 20.20 -0.63 -5.68
C GLY A 79 21.22 -1.55 -6.34
N ASP A 80 21.56 -2.61 -5.65
CA ASP A 80 22.51 -3.59 -6.17
C ASP A 80 21.89 -4.41 -7.32
N PRO A 81 22.70 -4.85 -8.28
CA PRO A 81 22.22 -5.78 -9.31
C PRO A 81 21.76 -7.08 -8.66
N LEU A 82 20.68 -7.65 -9.21
CA LEU A 82 20.22 -8.94 -8.75
C LEU A 82 21.28 -10.02 -9.01
N PRO A 83 21.47 -10.97 -8.09
CA PRO A 83 22.42 -12.07 -8.27
C PRO A 83 22.09 -12.92 -9.48
N GLU A 84 23.11 -13.52 -10.12
CA GLU A 84 22.93 -14.53 -11.15
C GLU A 84 22.17 -15.72 -10.55
N GLY A 85 20.92 -15.94 -10.94
CA GLY A 85 20.06 -16.99 -10.41
C GLY A 85 18.82 -16.48 -9.64
N GLY A 86 18.61 -15.17 -9.58
CA GLY A 86 17.46 -14.55 -8.96
C GLY A 86 17.68 -14.17 -7.50
N LEU A 87 16.58 -13.86 -6.81
CA LEU A 87 16.64 -13.44 -5.41
C LEU A 87 17.13 -14.56 -4.49
N PRO A 88 18.00 -14.24 -3.51
CA PRO A 88 18.45 -15.21 -2.49
C PRO A 88 17.27 -15.80 -1.71
N GLU A 89 17.36 -17.08 -1.33
CA GLU A 89 16.33 -17.74 -0.50
C GLU A 89 16.09 -17.02 0.85
N ASN A 90 17.10 -16.33 1.36
CA ASN A 90 17.06 -15.59 2.62
C ASN A 90 16.84 -14.08 2.39
N CYS A 91 16.08 -13.70 1.36
CA CYS A 91 15.74 -12.31 1.12
C CYS A 91 14.62 -11.85 2.06
N GLU A 92 14.89 -10.77 2.80
CA GLU A 92 13.91 -10.14 3.69
C GLU A 92 13.22 -8.98 2.95
N VAL A 93 11.89 -8.91 3.06
CA VAL A 93 11.10 -7.81 2.50
C VAL A 93 10.71 -6.87 3.62
N GLU A 94 11.14 -5.61 3.53
CA GLU A 94 10.71 -4.57 4.47
C GLU A 94 9.21 -4.30 4.34
N THR A 95 8.61 -3.96 5.48
CA THR A 95 7.17 -3.68 5.51
C THR A 95 6.89 -2.27 5.00
N ALA A 96 6.08 -2.18 3.94
CA ALA A 96 5.60 -0.90 3.43
C ALA A 96 4.58 -0.25 4.39
N ARG A 97 4.61 1.07 4.45
CA ARG A 97 3.59 1.89 5.12
C ARG A 97 2.32 1.94 4.28
N SER A 98 1.22 2.38 4.89
CA SER A 98 -0.04 2.56 4.16
C SER A 98 0.09 3.65 3.09
N ALA A 99 -0.65 3.51 1.97
CA ALA A 99 -0.65 4.50 0.90
C ALA A 99 -1.03 5.91 1.40
N VAL A 100 -1.93 6.02 2.36
CA VAL A 100 -2.29 7.30 2.98
C VAL A 100 -1.08 7.94 3.67
N THR A 101 -0.33 7.17 4.46
CA THR A 101 0.89 7.65 5.14
C THR A 101 1.94 8.07 4.12
N LEU A 102 2.17 7.25 3.08
CA LEU A 102 3.14 7.53 2.03
C LEU A 102 2.83 8.82 1.27
N LEU A 103 1.55 9.08 0.96
CA LEU A 103 1.14 10.30 0.29
C LEU A 103 1.33 11.55 1.16
N MET A 104 1.13 11.45 2.48
CA MET A 104 1.44 12.55 3.40
C MET A 104 2.93 12.83 3.46
N GLU A 105 3.75 11.79 3.55
CA GLU A 105 5.23 11.90 3.56
C GLU A 105 5.77 12.39 2.23
N LEU A 106 5.16 12.00 1.12
CA LEU A 106 5.48 12.50 -0.22
C LEU A 106 5.37 14.02 -0.29
N ALA A 107 4.29 14.60 0.23
CA ALA A 107 4.10 16.05 0.23
C ALA A 107 5.22 16.76 1.02
N GLY A 108 5.59 16.23 2.18
CA GLY A 108 6.72 16.72 2.96
C GLY A 108 8.05 16.59 2.23
N GLY A 109 8.34 15.39 1.72
CA GLY A 109 9.60 15.09 1.03
C GLY A 109 9.80 15.90 -0.26
N LEU A 110 8.77 16.14 -1.04
CA LEU A 110 8.85 17.03 -2.21
C LEU A 110 9.12 18.47 -1.79
N SER A 111 8.49 18.95 -0.73
CA SER A 111 8.76 20.28 -0.17
C SER A 111 10.22 20.41 0.31
N ASP A 112 10.78 19.39 0.96
CA ASP A 112 12.18 19.37 1.42
C ASP A 112 13.18 19.40 0.24
N LEU A 113 12.77 18.82 -0.92
CA LEU A 113 13.52 18.92 -2.17
C LEU A 113 13.33 20.26 -2.91
N GLY A 114 12.57 21.21 -2.33
CA GLY A 114 12.29 22.51 -2.91
C GLY A 114 11.20 22.51 -4.01
N VAL A 115 10.45 21.43 -4.13
CA VAL A 115 9.37 21.30 -5.10
C VAL A 115 8.09 21.88 -4.51
N SER A 116 7.64 23.02 -5.01
CA SER A 116 6.43 23.70 -4.55
C SER A 116 5.16 23.22 -5.25
N SER A 117 5.29 22.58 -6.42
CA SER A 117 4.17 21.98 -7.14
C SER A 117 4.65 20.85 -8.03
N ALA A 118 3.87 19.78 -8.12
CA ALA A 118 4.17 18.63 -8.96
C ALA A 118 2.87 18.01 -9.51
N THR A 119 2.88 17.62 -10.77
CA THR A 119 1.80 16.81 -11.35
C THR A 119 2.33 15.40 -11.59
N ILE A 120 1.87 14.46 -10.78
CA ILE A 120 2.26 13.06 -10.87
C ILE A 120 1.45 12.40 -11.97
N GLN A 121 2.14 11.96 -13.01
CA GLN A 121 1.55 11.32 -14.18
C GLN A 121 1.41 9.81 -13.99
N PHE A 122 2.42 9.18 -13.40
CA PHE A 122 2.45 7.74 -13.12
C PHE A 122 3.07 7.47 -11.75
N ILE A 123 2.56 6.41 -11.11
CA ILE A 123 3.18 5.79 -9.94
C ILE A 123 3.44 4.34 -10.33
N GLU A 124 4.69 3.98 -10.34
CA GLU A 124 5.16 2.62 -10.60
C GLU A 124 5.65 2.02 -9.28
N THR A 125 5.24 0.79 -8.99
CA THR A 125 5.64 0.08 -7.77
C THR A 125 6.77 -0.89 -8.08
N GLY A 126 7.73 -1.00 -7.18
CA GLY A 126 8.87 -1.88 -7.34
C GLY A 126 9.68 -2.00 -6.06
N TYR A 127 10.91 -2.47 -6.18
CA TYR A 127 11.79 -2.69 -5.05
C TYR A 127 13.17 -2.11 -5.30
N ARG A 128 13.84 -1.74 -4.22
CA ARG A 128 15.28 -1.58 -4.19
C ARG A 128 15.87 -2.81 -3.55
N TYR A 129 16.74 -3.51 -4.29
CA TYR A 129 17.50 -4.62 -3.75
C TYR A 129 18.81 -4.10 -3.11
N ALA A 130 19.10 -4.56 -1.91
CA ALA A 130 20.39 -4.41 -1.27
C ALA A 130 20.84 -5.79 -0.79
N GLY A 131 21.96 -6.27 -1.29
CA GLY A 131 22.42 -7.63 -1.00
C GLY A 131 23.88 -7.68 -0.58
N GLU A 132 24.17 -8.54 0.40
CA GLU A 132 25.54 -8.86 0.81
C GLU A 132 25.65 -10.38 0.97
N GLY A 133 26.35 -11.02 0.02
CA GLY A 133 26.54 -12.48 0.01
C GLY A 133 25.22 -13.24 -0.20
N ASP A 134 24.88 -14.13 0.74
CA ASP A 134 23.68 -15.00 0.66
C ASP A 134 22.41 -14.34 1.24
N ARG A 135 22.48 -13.07 1.61
CA ARG A 135 21.37 -12.34 2.20
C ARG A 135 21.03 -11.12 1.35
N GLY A 136 19.76 -10.80 1.29
CA GLY A 136 19.28 -9.62 0.60
C GLY A 136 18.14 -8.97 1.35
N VAL A 137 18.00 -7.67 1.15
CA VAL A 137 16.86 -6.89 1.64
C VAL A 137 16.19 -6.25 0.44
N LEU A 138 14.87 -6.39 0.38
CA LEU A 138 14.01 -5.75 -0.59
C LEU A 138 13.24 -4.63 0.09
N THR A 139 13.55 -3.41 -0.26
CA THR A 139 12.83 -2.24 0.20
C THR A 139 11.76 -1.86 -0.82
N PRO A 140 10.48 -1.85 -0.45
CA PRO A 140 9.41 -1.44 -1.36
C PRO A 140 9.55 0.03 -1.73
N MET A 141 9.38 0.34 -3.01
CA MET A 141 9.60 1.68 -3.58
C MET A 141 8.42 2.08 -4.48
N TRP A 142 8.08 3.36 -4.46
CA TRP A 142 7.30 3.99 -5.53
C TRP A 142 8.22 4.85 -6.38
N LYS A 143 8.14 4.69 -7.68
CA LYS A 143 8.68 5.63 -8.66
C LYS A 143 7.56 6.53 -9.13
N LEU A 144 7.73 7.82 -8.93
CA LEU A 144 6.77 8.85 -9.28
C LEU A 144 7.30 9.58 -10.51
N GLU A 145 6.55 9.54 -11.59
CA GLU A 145 6.88 10.25 -12.81
C GLU A 145 6.07 11.55 -12.91
N THR A 146 6.76 12.66 -13.04
CA THR A 146 6.16 13.97 -13.30
C THR A 146 6.52 14.43 -14.72
N SER A 147 6.02 15.59 -15.13
CA SER A 147 6.40 16.18 -16.42
C SER A 147 7.85 16.68 -16.48
N GLU A 148 8.48 16.88 -15.33
CA GLU A 148 9.82 17.47 -15.24
C GLU A 148 10.87 16.42 -14.94
N GLN A 149 10.61 15.53 -13.98
CA GLN A 149 11.56 14.51 -13.55
C GLN A 149 10.87 13.39 -12.79
N SER A 150 11.61 12.34 -12.49
CA SER A 150 11.15 11.24 -11.64
C SER A 150 11.62 11.42 -10.20
N TYR A 151 10.86 10.87 -9.26
CA TYR A 151 11.21 10.78 -7.84
C TYR A 151 11.05 9.35 -7.37
N TYR A 152 11.80 8.97 -6.35
CA TYR A 152 11.65 7.69 -5.67
C TYR A 152 11.20 7.91 -4.23
N LEU A 153 10.14 7.23 -3.85
CA LEU A 153 9.63 7.19 -2.47
C LEU A 153 9.92 5.83 -1.87
N ASN A 154 10.71 5.81 -0.81
CA ASN A 154 10.93 4.62 -0.02
C ASN A 154 9.67 4.31 0.81
N CYS A 155 8.99 3.23 0.49
CA CYS A 155 7.71 2.89 1.14
C CYS A 155 7.87 2.34 2.57
N ALA A 156 9.08 1.97 3.00
CA ALA A 156 9.33 1.57 4.38
C ALA A 156 9.64 2.78 5.28
N THR A 157 10.37 3.77 4.79
CA THR A 157 10.80 4.94 5.58
C THR A 157 9.98 6.20 5.30
N GLY A 158 9.40 6.35 4.12
CA GLY A 158 8.72 7.57 3.66
C GLY A 158 9.68 8.60 3.04
N GLU A 159 10.95 8.28 2.87
CA GLU A 159 11.94 9.19 2.31
C GLU A 159 11.74 9.36 0.80
N VAL A 160 11.77 10.62 0.33
CA VAL A 160 11.72 10.98 -1.09
C VAL A 160 13.11 11.31 -1.58
N THR A 161 13.53 10.70 -2.67
CA THR A 161 14.85 10.91 -3.27
C THR A 161 14.75 11.14 -4.78
N LEU A 162 15.78 11.78 -5.33
CA LEU A 162 15.97 11.86 -6.78
C LEU A 162 16.61 10.56 -7.32
N PRO A 163 16.42 10.25 -8.61
CA PRO A 163 17.16 9.17 -9.25
C PRO A 163 18.65 9.39 -9.06
N THR A 164 19.36 8.40 -8.57
CA THR A 164 20.83 8.37 -8.60
C THR A 164 21.26 8.02 -10.02
N GLU A 165 22.05 8.89 -10.66
CA GLU A 165 22.69 8.61 -11.96
C GLU A 165 23.65 7.42 -11.89
#